data_7e6b444efd58ba25a0cd2da4a5ac76e0
#
_entry.id   7e6b444efd58ba25a0cd2da4a5ac76e0
#
_cell.length_a   1.000
_cell.length_b   1.000
_cell.length_c   1.000
_cell.angle_alpha   90.00
_cell.angle_beta   90.00
_cell.angle_gamma   90.00
#
_symmetry.space_group_name_H-M   'P 1'
#
loop_
_entity.id
_entity.type
_entity.pdbx_description
1 polymer ?
#
loop_
_entity_poly.entity_id
_entity_poly.type
_entity_poly.pdbx_seq_one_letter_code
_entity_poly.pdbx_strand_id
1 'polypeptide(L)'
;MRLGVNFGYQDWGANLQGALAMAKEADSLGYSSGWTAEAYGTDAVTPLTWMLANTERMSFGPAIMQMPARTPAMTAMTAATLDLMSGGRFLLGQIGRAHV
;
A
#
# COMPACT_ATOMS: atom_id res chain seq x y z
N MET A 1 -3.04 18.07 -11.81
CA MET A 1 -2.59 16.72 -12.15
C MET A 1 -2.33 15.93 -10.87
N ARG A 2 -2.77 14.69 -10.86
CA ARG A 2 -2.52 13.80 -9.73
C ARG A 2 -1.40 12.84 -10.08
N LEU A 3 -0.42 12.75 -9.20
CA LEU A 3 0.73 11.87 -9.38
C LEU A 3 0.73 10.79 -8.31
N GLY A 4 1.07 9.57 -8.73
CA GLY A 4 1.20 8.45 -7.83
C GLY A 4 2.61 7.90 -7.86
N VAL A 5 2.98 7.18 -6.81
CA VAL A 5 4.27 6.50 -6.72
C VAL A 5 4.01 5.01 -6.59
N ASN A 6 4.66 4.21 -7.42
CA ASN A 6 4.58 2.76 -7.33
C ASN A 6 5.82 2.23 -6.59
N PHE A 7 5.60 1.77 -5.36
CA PHE A 7 6.67 1.18 -4.56
C PHE A 7 6.88 -0.30 -4.86
N GLY A 8 5.87 -0.96 -5.46
CA GLY A 8 5.93 -2.37 -5.75
C GLY A 8 6.06 -3.22 -4.49
N TYR A 9 6.62 -4.42 -4.63
CA TYR A 9 7.02 -5.22 -3.49
C TYR A 9 8.54 -5.08 -3.31
N GLN A 10 9.02 -5.39 -2.10
CA GLN A 10 10.44 -5.26 -1.79
C GLN A 10 11.04 -6.65 -1.64
N ASP A 11 12.25 -6.83 -2.13
CA ASP A 11 13.00 -8.07 -1.89
C ASP A 11 13.41 -8.15 -0.42
N TRP A 12 13.60 -9.38 0.05
CA TRP A 12 14.17 -9.58 1.38
C TRP A 12 15.58 -8.99 1.38
N GLY A 13 15.85 -8.12 2.32
CA GLY A 13 17.11 -7.40 2.38
C GLY A 13 17.11 -6.05 1.67
N ALA A 14 15.98 -5.64 1.10
CA ALA A 14 15.86 -4.32 0.48
C ALA A 14 15.93 -3.23 1.53
N ASN A 15 16.22 -2.01 1.09
CA ASN A 15 16.28 -0.85 1.97
C ASN A 15 14.88 -0.29 2.20
N LEU A 16 14.19 -0.85 3.18
CA LEU A 16 12.83 -0.40 3.51
C LEU A 16 12.82 0.99 4.13
N GLN A 17 13.88 1.39 4.81
CA GLN A 17 13.99 2.74 5.33
C GLN A 17 14.08 3.76 4.20
N GLY A 18 14.75 3.41 3.11
CA GLY A 18 14.81 4.26 1.92
C GLY A 18 13.45 4.40 1.27
N ALA A 19 12.68 3.32 1.22
CA ALA A 19 11.32 3.37 0.69
C ALA A 19 10.43 4.28 1.55
N LEU A 20 10.56 4.18 2.87
CA LEU A 20 9.81 5.06 3.77
C LEU A 20 10.19 6.51 3.58
N ALA A 21 11.48 6.80 3.45
CA ALA A 21 11.95 8.15 3.21
C ALA A 21 11.38 8.72 1.91
N MET A 22 11.31 7.90 0.86
CA MET A 22 10.71 8.29 -0.41
C MET A 22 9.23 8.58 -0.27
N ALA A 23 8.51 7.78 0.52
CA ALA A 23 7.10 8.00 0.77
C ALA A 23 6.86 9.34 1.49
N LYS A 24 7.67 9.64 2.51
CA LYS A 24 7.57 10.90 3.24
C LYS A 24 7.85 12.08 2.34
N GLU A 25 8.85 11.99 1.47
CA GLU A 25 9.17 13.06 0.55
C GLU A 25 8.06 13.26 -0.47
N ALA A 26 7.53 12.19 -1.04
CA ALA A 26 6.41 12.28 -1.97
C ALA A 26 5.20 12.93 -1.32
N ASP A 27 4.94 12.60 -0.06
CA ASP A 27 3.83 13.21 0.68
C ASP A 27 4.03 14.72 0.81
N SER A 28 5.24 15.14 1.16
CA SER A 28 5.55 16.57 1.30
C SER A 28 5.50 17.32 -0.03
N LEU A 29 5.76 16.63 -1.14
CA LEU A 29 5.73 17.22 -2.47
C LEU A 29 4.34 17.26 -3.10
N GLY A 30 3.34 16.71 -2.43
CA GLY A 30 1.97 16.77 -2.91
C GLY A 30 1.54 15.63 -3.81
N TYR A 31 2.27 14.53 -3.85
CA TYR A 31 1.82 13.34 -4.56
C TYR A 31 0.52 12.84 -3.93
N SER A 32 -0.39 12.35 -4.76
CA SER A 32 -1.73 11.99 -4.27
C SER A 32 -1.83 10.55 -3.77
N SER A 33 -1.03 9.63 -4.30
CA SER A 33 -1.18 8.22 -3.95
C SER A 33 0.14 7.47 -4.00
N GLY A 34 0.23 6.41 -3.20
CA GLY A 34 1.32 5.47 -3.22
C GLY A 34 0.76 4.04 -3.28
N TRP A 35 1.45 3.16 -3.97
CA TRP A 35 0.98 1.82 -4.24
C TRP A 35 2.03 0.77 -3.91
N THR A 36 1.63 -0.27 -3.20
CA THR A 36 2.48 -1.41 -2.90
C THR A 36 1.94 -2.66 -3.59
N ALA A 37 2.78 -3.66 -3.74
CA ALA A 37 2.39 -4.90 -4.38
C ALA A 37 2.89 -6.09 -3.55
N GLU A 38 2.42 -7.27 -3.88
CA GLU A 38 2.94 -8.49 -3.28
C GLU A 38 3.07 -9.56 -4.35
N ALA A 39 4.23 -10.21 -4.39
CA ALA A 39 4.51 -11.28 -5.33
C ALA A 39 5.57 -12.22 -4.76
N TYR A 40 6.82 -11.80 -4.78
CA TYR A 40 7.94 -12.66 -4.39
C TYR A 40 8.79 -12.07 -3.27
N GLY A 41 8.38 -11.02 -2.66
CA GLY A 41 9.10 -10.36 -1.59
C GLY A 41 8.16 -10.02 -0.45
N THR A 42 8.13 -8.75 -0.07
CA THR A 42 7.24 -8.30 1.00
C THR A 42 5.79 -8.40 0.57
N ASP A 43 4.90 -8.54 1.54
CA ASP A 43 3.47 -8.41 1.28
C ASP A 43 3.12 -6.96 0.98
N ALA A 44 1.89 -6.71 0.56
CA ALA A 44 1.46 -5.36 0.20
C ALA A 44 1.00 -4.56 1.42
N VAL A 45 0.28 -5.20 2.34
CA VAL A 45 -0.41 -4.52 3.42
C VAL A 45 0.54 -3.98 4.49
N THR A 46 1.53 -4.75 4.86
CA THR A 46 2.43 -4.36 5.96
C THR A 46 3.24 -3.11 5.60
N PRO A 47 3.93 -3.06 4.45
CA PRO A 47 4.66 -1.85 4.09
C PRO A 47 3.76 -0.64 3.89
N LEU A 48 2.58 -0.81 3.29
CA LEU A 48 1.71 0.34 3.08
C LEU A 48 1.15 0.88 4.39
N THR A 49 0.91 0.01 5.36
CA THR A 49 0.46 0.45 6.68
C THR A 49 1.52 1.32 7.34
N TRP A 50 2.76 0.89 7.24
CA TRP A 50 3.89 1.65 7.77
C TRP A 50 4.00 3.03 7.09
N MET A 51 3.83 3.06 5.77
CA MET A 51 3.86 4.31 5.02
C MET A 51 2.68 5.22 5.36
N LEU A 52 1.49 4.65 5.51
CA LEU A 52 0.31 5.41 5.94
C LEU A 52 0.53 6.05 7.30
N ALA A 53 1.12 5.32 8.23
CA ALA A 53 1.36 5.81 9.58
C ALA A 53 2.38 6.95 9.62
N ASN A 54 3.23 7.05 8.61
CA ASN A 54 4.32 8.02 8.57
C ASN A 54 4.12 9.13 7.54
N THR A 55 2.94 9.24 6.97
CA THR A 55 2.58 10.30 6.03
C THR A 55 1.29 10.97 6.50
N GLU A 56 0.97 12.13 5.94
CA GLU A 56 -0.16 12.92 6.41
C GLU A 56 -1.29 13.07 5.39
N ARG A 57 -0.97 13.14 4.10
CA ARG A 57 -1.94 13.50 3.07
C ARG A 57 -2.13 12.47 1.98
N MET A 58 -1.10 11.70 1.65
CA MET A 58 -1.18 10.71 0.58
C MET A 58 -2.15 9.59 0.93
N SER A 59 -2.83 9.09 -0.08
CA SER A 59 -3.56 7.84 0.01
C SER A 59 -2.64 6.70 -0.40
N PHE A 60 -2.80 5.54 0.23
CA PHE A 60 -2.01 4.36 -0.10
C PHE A 60 -2.92 3.16 -0.32
N GLY A 61 -2.52 2.30 -1.22
CA GLY A 61 -3.25 1.07 -1.46
C GLY A 61 -2.38 0.00 -2.08
N PRO A 62 -2.84 -1.25 -2.05
CA PRO A 62 -2.15 -2.32 -2.73
C PRO A 62 -2.45 -2.31 -4.23
N ALA A 63 -1.43 -2.44 -5.02
CA ALA A 63 -1.57 -2.64 -6.43
C ALA A 63 -0.63 -3.79 -6.84
N ILE A 64 -0.97 -4.99 -6.52
CA ILE A 64 -2.29 -5.42 -6.09
C ILE A 64 -2.16 -6.38 -4.92
N MET A 65 -3.22 -6.48 -4.09
CA MET A 65 -3.32 -7.46 -3.02
C MET A 65 -3.92 -8.74 -3.59
N GLN A 66 -3.32 -9.90 -3.30
CA GLN A 66 -3.77 -11.17 -3.86
C GLN A 66 -4.96 -11.71 -3.09
N MET A 67 -6.05 -11.96 -3.80
CA MET A 67 -7.25 -12.52 -3.19
C MET A 67 -7.05 -13.94 -2.63
N PRO A 68 -6.34 -14.86 -3.33
CA PRO A 68 -6.14 -16.19 -2.78
C PRO A 68 -5.36 -16.22 -1.47
N ALA A 69 -4.60 -15.20 -1.20
CA ALA A 69 -3.78 -15.14 0.01
C ALA A 69 -4.58 -14.71 1.25
N ARG A 70 -5.78 -14.18 1.06
CA ARG A 70 -6.60 -13.65 2.16
C ARG A 70 -8.05 -14.02 1.97
N THR A 71 -8.73 -14.32 3.08
CA THR A 71 -10.18 -14.54 3.02
C THR A 71 -10.89 -13.22 2.71
N PRO A 72 -12.08 -13.26 2.09
CA PRO A 72 -12.86 -12.04 1.89
C PRO A 72 -13.15 -11.29 3.18
N ALA A 73 -13.45 -12.03 4.25
CA ALA A 73 -13.71 -11.41 5.56
C ALA A 73 -12.47 -10.69 6.08
N MET A 74 -11.30 -11.31 5.99
CA MET A 74 -10.07 -10.67 6.46
C MET A 74 -9.72 -9.46 5.60
N THR A 75 -9.93 -9.54 4.30
CA THR A 75 -9.71 -8.40 3.41
C THR A 75 -10.59 -7.22 3.80
N ALA A 76 -11.88 -7.48 4.04
CA ALA A 76 -12.81 -6.43 4.44
C ALA A 76 -12.44 -5.81 5.77
N MET A 77 -12.05 -6.62 6.76
CA MET A 77 -11.61 -6.13 8.06
C MET A 77 -10.36 -5.29 7.95
N THR A 78 -9.39 -5.75 7.17
CA THR A 78 -8.13 -5.04 6.97
C THR A 78 -8.39 -3.69 6.30
N ALA A 79 -9.18 -3.68 5.25
CA ALA A 79 -9.49 -2.44 4.52
C ALA A 79 -10.21 -1.45 5.43
N ALA A 80 -11.20 -1.90 6.18
CA ALA A 80 -11.94 -1.04 7.08
C ALA A 80 -11.04 -0.47 8.19
N THR A 81 -10.16 -1.30 8.72
CA THR A 81 -9.24 -0.87 9.78
C THR A 81 -8.26 0.17 9.27
N LEU A 82 -7.66 -0.07 8.10
CA LEU A 82 -6.71 0.87 7.51
C LEU A 82 -7.38 2.19 7.14
N ASP A 83 -8.61 2.12 6.63
CA ASP A 83 -9.35 3.34 6.30
C ASP A 83 -9.62 4.17 7.55
N LEU A 84 -10.01 3.50 8.63
CA LEU A 84 -10.28 4.17 9.90
C LEU A 84 -9.01 4.78 10.50
N MET A 85 -7.92 3.99 10.54
CA MET A 85 -6.64 4.44 11.11
C MET A 85 -6.03 5.60 10.34
N SER A 86 -6.24 5.64 9.03
CA SER A 86 -5.61 6.63 8.16
C SER A 86 -6.46 7.86 7.90
N GLY A 87 -7.67 7.91 8.46
CA GLY A 87 -8.59 9.02 8.20
C GLY A 87 -9.10 9.03 6.77
N GLY A 88 -9.35 7.86 6.20
CA GLY A 88 -9.92 7.74 4.87
C GLY A 88 -8.91 7.75 3.73
N ARG A 89 -7.64 7.49 4.02
CA ARG A 89 -6.59 7.54 2.98
C ARG A 89 -6.23 6.17 2.41
N PHE A 90 -6.99 5.13 2.73
CA PHE A 90 -6.73 3.80 2.20
C PHE A 90 -7.50 3.57 0.90
N LEU A 91 -6.80 2.99 -0.09
CA LEU A 91 -7.38 2.63 -1.38
C LEU A 91 -7.25 1.12 -1.55
N LEU A 92 -8.34 0.45 -1.92
CA LEU A 92 -8.31 -1.01 -2.07
C LEU A 92 -8.12 -1.40 -3.53
N GLY A 93 -6.99 -2.05 -3.82
CA GLY A 93 -6.73 -2.66 -5.11
C GLY A 93 -6.50 -4.14 -4.93
N GLN A 94 -7.25 -4.97 -5.64
CA GLN A 94 -7.22 -6.40 -5.44
C GLN A 94 -7.46 -7.15 -6.74
N ILE A 95 -6.77 -8.28 -6.92
CA ILE A 95 -6.99 -9.13 -8.07
C ILE A 95 -7.16 -10.58 -7.59
N GLY A 96 -8.07 -11.32 -8.21
CA GLY A 96 -8.32 -12.69 -7.84
C GLY A 96 -7.42 -13.67 -8.55
N ARG A 97 -7.74 -13.94 -9.80
CA ARG A 97 -7.04 -14.96 -10.58
C ARG A 97 -6.40 -14.32 -11.80
N ALA A 98 -5.44 -15.02 -12.37
CA ALA A 98 -4.69 -14.52 -13.51
C ALA A 98 -5.59 -14.21 -14.72
N HIS A 99 -6.66 -14.91 -14.84
CA HIS A 99 -7.57 -14.73 -15.97
C HIS A 99 -8.53 -13.54 -15.80
N VAL A 100 -8.50 -12.95 -14.71
CA VAL A 100 -9.40 -11.86 -14.36
C VAL A 100 -9.32 -10.73 -15.36
#